data_a42388eba36a47a5e1df7b2aefaa3652
#
_entry.id   a42388eba36a47a5e1df7b2aefaa3652
#
_cell.length_a   1.000
_cell.length_b   1.000
_cell.length_c   1.000
_cell.angle_alpha   90.00
_cell.angle_beta   90.00
_cell.angle_gamma   90.00
#
_symmetry.space_group_name_H-M   'P 1'
#
loop_
_entity.id
_entity.type
_entity.pdbx_description
1 polymer ?
#
loop_
_entity_poly.entity_id
_entity_poly.type
_entity_poly.pdbx_seq_one_letter_code
_entity_poly.pdbx_strand_id
1 'polypeptide(L)'
;MTAPQQIRVRFAPSPTGYLHIGSARTALFNWLYARRMGGAFILRIEDTDAVRSTETSYEAILDALQWLGLDWDEGPLIGGPYGPYVQSARQVLYHNEVQKLIERGKAYRCFCTPGELQEMRSDATERGLPPRYDGRCRNLPGDEVERRVMQKAANVIRFRMPAGKTRVYDLIRGAIPFDNVELDDFVLIKSDGKPTYNFAAVVDDAKMKITHVIRGDDHLSNTPKQVMIYKALDYPLPKFAHLPMILGSDKTRLSKRHGAASVQEFRRIGYLRDGLVNYLALLGWAFDDKTEFFTRENLIKKFSLKRVGKNPAAFDPDKLNHIDGEHFKKLSLMEKVVLVFDRLQEHDVFPSDFNVSEWSIAELNDRERASVIERKETNNSHYRDELPRLAIIIKVMGNRLKNLKDAPNMLAYYFKDEYPVDHRAYEEHLSNANTAEHLKALAGELWELETFDRSTIEKVARGLAEKRGISAAAIIHPCRVALTGKSVSPDIFSVIHLLGKEKTVQRLGAAVDHIVGLPKK
;
A
#
# COMPACT_ATOMS: atom_id res chain seq x y z
N MET A 1 -40.92 -12.50 11.02
CA MET A 1 -39.91 -11.63 10.41
C MET A 1 -38.63 -12.44 10.31
N THR A 2 -38.15 -12.75 9.10
CA THR A 2 -36.86 -13.41 8.89
C THR A 2 -35.76 -12.51 9.45
N ALA A 3 -34.82 -13.05 10.23
CA ALA A 3 -33.66 -12.30 10.72
C ALA A 3 -32.97 -11.57 9.55
N PRO A 4 -32.52 -10.33 9.72
CA PRO A 4 -31.86 -9.60 8.65
C PRO A 4 -30.66 -10.41 8.16
N GLN A 5 -30.60 -10.62 6.86
CA GLN A 5 -29.51 -11.37 6.23
C GLN A 5 -28.17 -10.69 6.58
N GLN A 6 -27.24 -11.45 7.16
CA GLN A 6 -25.90 -10.97 7.48
C GLN A 6 -25.22 -10.40 6.21
N ILE A 7 -24.64 -9.23 6.32
CA ILE A 7 -23.85 -8.63 5.22
C ILE A 7 -22.62 -9.50 4.98
N ARG A 8 -22.42 -9.88 3.71
CA ARG A 8 -21.26 -10.67 3.26
C ARG A 8 -20.67 -10.01 2.02
N VAL A 9 -19.42 -9.62 2.14
CA VAL A 9 -18.64 -9.00 1.06
C VAL A 9 -17.37 -9.80 0.83
N ARG A 10 -16.72 -9.57 -0.31
CA ARG A 10 -15.51 -10.31 -0.64
C ARG A 10 -14.49 -9.44 -1.37
N PHE A 11 -13.22 -9.73 -1.09
CA PHE A 11 -12.11 -9.37 -1.95
C PHE A 11 -11.66 -10.64 -2.70
N ALA A 12 -11.56 -10.53 -4.03
CA ALA A 12 -11.34 -11.68 -4.90
C ALA A 12 -10.19 -11.42 -5.88
N PRO A 13 -8.92 -11.36 -5.38
CA PRO A 13 -7.79 -11.07 -6.23
C PRO A 13 -7.35 -12.27 -7.06
N SER A 14 -6.84 -12.01 -8.28
CA SER A 14 -6.05 -12.98 -9.04
C SER A 14 -4.58 -12.87 -8.64
N PRO A 15 -3.86 -13.96 -8.32
CA PRO A 15 -2.48 -13.92 -7.83
C PRO A 15 -1.48 -13.77 -9.00
N THR A 16 -1.47 -12.61 -9.64
CA THR A 16 -0.66 -12.29 -10.82
C THR A 16 0.48 -11.31 -10.55
N GLY A 17 0.80 -11.08 -9.27
CA GLY A 17 1.85 -10.16 -8.83
C GLY A 17 1.55 -9.54 -7.46
N TYR A 18 2.31 -8.51 -7.11
CA TYR A 18 2.13 -7.77 -5.87
C TYR A 18 0.78 -7.04 -5.81
N LEU A 19 0.25 -6.85 -4.60
CA LEU A 19 -1.03 -6.18 -4.39
C LEU A 19 -0.93 -4.69 -4.75
N HIS A 20 -1.52 -4.32 -5.89
CA HIS A 20 -1.61 -2.93 -6.35
C HIS A 20 -2.51 -2.11 -5.41
N ILE A 21 -2.19 -0.82 -5.18
CA ILE A 21 -2.98 0.03 -4.27
C ILE A 21 -4.43 0.20 -4.69
N GLY A 22 -4.76 0.09 -5.97
CA GLY A 22 -6.15 0.05 -6.45
C GLY A 22 -6.92 -1.16 -5.94
N SER A 23 -6.26 -2.33 -5.94
CA SER A 23 -6.82 -3.57 -5.36
C SER A 23 -6.85 -3.50 -3.84
N ALA A 24 -5.81 -2.95 -3.20
CA ALA A 24 -5.76 -2.71 -1.76
C ALA A 24 -6.89 -1.78 -1.28
N ARG A 25 -7.19 -0.68 -2.02
CA ARG A 25 -8.34 0.18 -1.75
C ARG A 25 -9.66 -0.59 -1.86
N THR A 26 -9.79 -1.45 -2.87
CA THR A 26 -10.99 -2.29 -3.04
C THR A 26 -11.15 -3.25 -1.88
N ALA A 27 -10.08 -3.90 -1.43
CA ALA A 27 -10.07 -4.73 -0.23
C ALA A 27 -10.48 -3.93 1.01
N LEU A 28 -9.87 -2.76 1.22
CA LEU A 28 -10.16 -1.86 2.33
C LEU A 28 -11.64 -1.44 2.37
N PHE A 29 -12.24 -1.08 1.23
CA PHE A 29 -13.65 -0.67 1.20
C PHE A 29 -14.61 -1.82 1.51
N ASN A 30 -14.32 -3.04 1.06
CA ASN A 30 -15.03 -4.23 1.46
C ASN A 30 -14.89 -4.49 2.96
N TRP A 31 -13.66 -4.42 3.49
CA TRP A 31 -13.36 -4.62 4.89
C TRP A 31 -14.08 -3.59 5.78
N LEU A 32 -13.96 -2.29 5.47
CA LEU A 32 -14.63 -1.21 6.20
C LEU A 32 -16.16 -1.38 6.19
N TYR A 33 -16.72 -1.78 5.05
CA TYR A 33 -18.15 -2.00 4.94
C TYR A 33 -18.60 -3.20 5.79
N ALA A 34 -17.86 -4.32 5.75
CA ALA A 34 -18.13 -5.48 6.59
C ALA A 34 -18.05 -5.12 8.08
N ARG A 35 -16.94 -4.51 8.52
CA ARG A 35 -16.73 -4.16 9.94
C ARG A 35 -17.78 -3.18 10.43
N ARG A 36 -18.17 -2.17 9.65
CA ARG A 36 -19.24 -1.24 10.02
C ARG A 36 -20.60 -1.89 10.16
N MET A 37 -20.92 -2.86 9.30
CA MET A 37 -22.24 -3.49 9.23
C MET A 37 -22.35 -4.75 10.11
N GLY A 38 -21.30 -5.10 10.86
CA GLY A 38 -21.24 -6.36 11.61
C GLY A 38 -21.35 -7.59 10.71
N GLY A 39 -20.87 -7.48 9.49
CA GLY A 39 -20.88 -8.51 8.45
C GLY A 39 -19.60 -9.30 8.36
N ALA A 40 -19.50 -10.19 7.35
CA ALA A 40 -18.31 -10.98 7.07
C ALA A 40 -17.56 -10.44 5.84
N PHE A 41 -16.23 -10.38 5.95
CA PHE A 41 -15.29 -10.09 4.87
C PHE A 41 -14.61 -11.38 4.44
N ILE A 42 -14.84 -11.80 3.20
CA ILE A 42 -14.35 -13.05 2.63
C ILE A 42 -13.17 -12.77 1.70
N LEU A 43 -12.08 -13.53 1.85
CA LEU A 43 -10.98 -13.56 0.88
C LEU A 43 -11.15 -14.78 -0.02
N ARG A 44 -11.21 -14.58 -1.35
CA ARG A 44 -11.24 -15.64 -2.34
C ARG A 44 -10.15 -15.43 -3.37
N ILE A 45 -9.35 -16.44 -3.63
CA ILE A 45 -8.28 -16.40 -4.63
C ILE A 45 -8.82 -16.88 -5.98
N GLU A 46 -8.68 -16.04 -7.01
CA GLU A 46 -9.13 -16.33 -8.38
C GLU A 46 -7.92 -16.71 -9.26
N ASP A 47 -7.48 -17.96 -9.13
CA ASP A 47 -6.31 -18.56 -9.77
C ASP A 47 -6.65 -19.42 -11.02
N THR A 48 -7.77 -19.17 -11.67
CA THR A 48 -8.20 -19.92 -12.87
C THR A 48 -7.29 -19.73 -14.08
N ASP A 49 -6.43 -18.70 -14.09
CA ASP A 49 -5.37 -18.48 -15.07
C ASP A 49 -4.04 -19.01 -14.52
N ALA A 50 -3.81 -20.33 -14.70
CA ALA A 50 -2.62 -20.99 -14.17
C ALA A 50 -1.27 -20.50 -14.76
N VAL A 51 -1.30 -19.84 -15.93
CA VAL A 51 -0.07 -19.30 -16.56
C VAL A 51 0.43 -18.07 -15.83
N ARG A 52 -0.47 -17.24 -15.31
CA ARG A 52 -0.15 -15.98 -14.63
C ARG A 52 -0.18 -16.07 -13.10
N SER A 53 -0.75 -17.14 -12.57
CA SER A 53 -0.87 -17.34 -11.10
C SER A 53 0.35 -18.06 -10.57
N THR A 54 1.03 -17.45 -9.59
CA THR A 54 2.22 -18.03 -8.94
C THR A 54 2.03 -18.09 -7.42
N GLU A 55 2.67 -19.08 -6.77
CA GLU A 55 2.66 -19.21 -5.30
C GLU A 55 3.21 -17.95 -4.62
N THR A 56 4.32 -17.43 -5.14
CA THR A 56 4.93 -16.19 -4.63
C THR A 56 3.97 -15.00 -4.67
N SER A 57 3.14 -14.90 -5.73
CA SER A 57 2.15 -13.82 -5.84
C SER A 57 0.98 -14.03 -4.87
N TYR A 58 0.61 -15.28 -4.62
CA TYR A 58 -0.38 -15.65 -3.62
C TYR A 58 0.06 -15.24 -2.21
N GLU A 59 1.26 -15.65 -1.80
CA GLU A 59 1.84 -15.28 -0.51
C GLU A 59 1.99 -13.76 -0.35
N ALA A 60 2.42 -13.07 -1.39
CA ALA A 60 2.57 -11.62 -1.39
C ALA A 60 1.23 -10.88 -1.19
N ILE A 61 0.11 -11.41 -1.70
CA ILE A 61 -1.21 -10.84 -1.45
C ILE A 61 -1.61 -11.00 0.01
N LEU A 62 -1.39 -12.19 0.60
CA LEU A 62 -1.72 -12.46 2.00
C LEU A 62 -0.89 -11.57 2.93
N ASP A 63 0.43 -11.50 2.72
CA ASP A 63 1.33 -10.62 3.48
C ASP A 63 0.89 -9.14 3.41
N ALA A 64 0.55 -8.66 2.23
CA ALA A 64 0.09 -7.27 2.06
C ALA A 64 -1.21 -6.98 2.82
N LEU A 65 -2.19 -7.90 2.78
CA LEU A 65 -3.45 -7.75 3.52
C LEU A 65 -3.22 -7.80 5.03
N GLN A 66 -2.37 -8.72 5.51
CA GLN A 66 -1.97 -8.83 6.91
C GLN A 66 -1.23 -7.57 7.38
N TRP A 67 -0.28 -7.08 6.59
CA TRP A 67 0.43 -5.85 6.91
C TRP A 67 -0.51 -4.64 6.98
N LEU A 68 -1.48 -4.52 6.05
CA LEU A 68 -2.52 -3.48 6.10
C LEU A 68 -3.48 -3.68 7.29
N GLY A 69 -3.45 -4.84 7.97
CA GLY A 69 -4.39 -5.20 9.04
C GLY A 69 -5.82 -5.38 8.54
N LEU A 70 -5.97 -5.91 7.33
CA LEU A 70 -7.25 -6.26 6.73
C LEU A 70 -7.51 -7.75 6.93
N ASP A 71 -7.84 -8.13 8.16
CA ASP A 71 -8.20 -9.47 8.56
C ASP A 71 -9.51 -9.92 7.89
N TRP A 72 -9.53 -11.18 7.41
CA TRP A 72 -10.72 -11.77 6.79
C TRP A 72 -11.38 -12.81 7.71
N ASP A 73 -12.70 -12.93 7.61
CA ASP A 73 -13.50 -13.83 8.45
C ASP A 73 -13.61 -15.23 7.86
N GLU A 74 -13.47 -15.36 6.53
CA GLU A 74 -13.46 -16.61 5.79
C GLU A 74 -12.49 -16.49 4.62
N GLY A 75 -11.75 -17.56 4.36
CA GLY A 75 -10.78 -17.54 3.26
C GLY A 75 -9.64 -18.54 3.42
N PRO A 76 -8.58 -18.41 2.62
CA PRO A 76 -7.36 -19.18 2.80
C PRO A 76 -6.79 -19.00 4.22
N LEU A 77 -6.11 -20.02 4.71
CA LEU A 77 -5.50 -20.16 6.04
C LEU A 77 -6.50 -20.37 7.19
N ILE A 78 -7.66 -19.70 7.17
CA ILE A 78 -8.66 -19.77 8.27
C ILE A 78 -9.86 -20.65 7.94
N GLY A 79 -10.09 -20.95 6.64
CA GLY A 79 -11.23 -21.75 6.21
C GLY A 79 -12.56 -21.02 6.29
N GLY A 80 -13.63 -21.77 6.53
CA GLY A 80 -15.01 -21.29 6.66
C GLY A 80 -16.03 -22.24 6.06
N PRO A 81 -17.35 -21.95 6.21
CA PRO A 81 -18.43 -22.91 5.85
C PRO A 81 -18.66 -23.06 4.34
N TYR A 82 -18.06 -22.22 3.50
CA TYR A 82 -18.30 -22.20 2.05
C TYR A 82 -17.05 -22.51 1.22
N GLY A 83 -16.01 -23.08 1.85
CA GLY A 83 -14.78 -23.50 1.19
C GLY A 83 -14.97 -24.52 0.08
N PRO A 84 -13.88 -24.76 -0.68
CA PRO A 84 -12.58 -24.09 -0.66
C PRO A 84 -12.65 -22.65 -1.18
N TYR A 85 -11.72 -21.78 -0.76
CA TYR A 85 -11.68 -20.37 -1.11
C TYR A 85 -10.64 -20.04 -2.19
N VAL A 86 -10.20 -21.06 -2.93
CA VAL A 86 -9.31 -20.98 -4.09
C VAL A 86 -10.05 -21.58 -5.28
N GLN A 87 -10.16 -20.84 -6.39
CA GLN A 87 -11.02 -21.24 -7.51
C GLN A 87 -10.57 -22.52 -8.20
N SER A 88 -9.27 -22.77 -8.33
CA SER A 88 -8.76 -24.02 -8.91
C SER A 88 -9.28 -25.29 -8.20
N ALA A 89 -9.54 -25.22 -6.90
CA ALA A 89 -10.09 -26.31 -6.10
C ALA A 89 -11.61 -26.48 -6.22
N ARG A 90 -12.31 -25.67 -7.03
CA ARG A 90 -13.79 -25.64 -7.15
C ARG A 90 -14.31 -26.16 -8.50
N GLN A 91 -13.49 -26.80 -9.30
CA GLN A 91 -13.81 -27.22 -10.68
C GLN A 91 -15.12 -28.03 -10.78
N VAL A 92 -15.32 -29.01 -9.88
CA VAL A 92 -16.53 -29.85 -9.85
C VAL A 92 -17.80 -29.00 -9.68
N LEU A 93 -17.73 -27.96 -8.84
CA LEU A 93 -18.87 -27.06 -8.63
C LEU A 93 -19.26 -26.33 -9.94
N TYR A 94 -18.28 -25.82 -10.68
CA TYR A 94 -18.54 -25.11 -11.94
C TYR A 94 -19.15 -26.04 -13.00
N HIS A 95 -18.65 -27.28 -13.10
CA HIS A 95 -19.21 -28.26 -14.01
C HIS A 95 -20.67 -28.62 -13.68
N ASN A 96 -20.98 -28.79 -12.40
CA ASN A 96 -22.36 -29.05 -11.97
C ASN A 96 -23.28 -27.88 -12.28
N GLU A 97 -22.84 -26.65 -12.08
CA GLU A 97 -23.68 -25.47 -12.32
C GLU A 97 -23.87 -25.17 -13.82
N VAL A 98 -22.85 -25.40 -14.66
CA VAL A 98 -23.01 -25.25 -16.11
C VAL A 98 -23.91 -26.31 -16.72
N GLN A 99 -23.90 -27.54 -16.19
CA GLN A 99 -24.79 -28.59 -16.62
C GLN A 99 -26.27 -28.19 -16.42
N LYS A 100 -26.60 -27.59 -15.26
CA LYS A 100 -27.95 -27.03 -15.01
C LYS A 100 -28.35 -25.98 -16.05
N LEU A 101 -27.42 -25.14 -16.50
CA LEU A 101 -27.69 -24.15 -17.54
C LEU A 101 -27.99 -24.82 -18.91
N ILE A 102 -27.27 -25.89 -19.24
CA ILE A 102 -27.52 -26.67 -20.46
C ILE A 102 -28.91 -27.32 -20.40
N GLU A 103 -29.25 -28.03 -19.31
CA GLU A 103 -30.55 -28.68 -19.09
C GLU A 103 -31.73 -27.69 -19.16
N ARG A 104 -31.54 -26.48 -18.70
CA ARG A 104 -32.53 -25.39 -18.78
C ARG A 104 -32.55 -24.67 -20.12
N GLY A 105 -31.74 -25.09 -21.09
CA GLY A 105 -31.62 -24.43 -22.39
C GLY A 105 -31.06 -23.01 -22.34
N LYS A 106 -30.35 -22.64 -21.22
CA LYS A 106 -29.71 -21.33 -21.04
C LYS A 106 -28.25 -21.33 -21.46
N ALA A 107 -27.69 -22.49 -21.77
CA ALA A 107 -26.34 -22.64 -22.32
C ALA A 107 -26.35 -23.74 -23.39
N TYR A 108 -25.31 -23.73 -24.23
CA TYR A 108 -25.15 -24.71 -25.31
C TYR A 108 -23.69 -24.95 -25.66
N ARG A 109 -23.42 -26.09 -26.31
CA ARG A 109 -22.07 -26.42 -26.79
C ARG A 109 -21.78 -25.74 -28.12
N CYS A 110 -20.62 -25.09 -28.23
CA CYS A 110 -20.15 -24.48 -29.45
C CYS A 110 -18.86 -25.18 -29.90
N PHE A 111 -18.88 -25.70 -31.12
CA PHE A 111 -17.79 -26.48 -31.72
C PHE A 111 -16.94 -25.69 -32.72
N CYS A 112 -17.13 -24.38 -32.79
CA CYS A 112 -16.33 -23.53 -33.67
C CYS A 112 -14.86 -23.56 -33.26
N THR A 113 -14.00 -23.75 -34.24
CA THR A 113 -12.54 -23.66 -34.09
C THR A 113 -12.09 -22.20 -33.93
N PRO A 114 -10.87 -21.96 -33.38
CA PRO A 114 -10.30 -20.62 -33.35
C PRO A 114 -10.21 -19.94 -34.72
N GLY A 115 -9.90 -20.72 -35.78
CA GLY A 115 -9.86 -20.23 -37.18
C GLY A 115 -11.22 -19.71 -37.64
N GLU A 116 -12.26 -20.52 -37.53
CA GLU A 116 -13.64 -20.12 -37.89
C GLU A 116 -14.13 -18.89 -37.12
N LEU A 117 -13.74 -18.76 -35.84
CA LEU A 117 -14.08 -17.58 -35.04
C LEU A 117 -13.28 -16.33 -35.50
N GLN A 118 -12.07 -16.51 -35.99
CA GLN A 118 -11.26 -15.42 -36.53
C GLN A 118 -11.81 -14.95 -37.88
N GLU A 119 -12.11 -15.86 -38.79
CA GLU A 119 -12.75 -15.55 -40.07
C GLU A 119 -14.06 -14.77 -39.88
N MET A 120 -14.93 -15.26 -39.00
CA MET A 120 -16.17 -14.59 -38.65
C MET A 120 -15.98 -13.15 -38.16
N ARG A 121 -14.94 -12.90 -37.36
CA ARG A 121 -14.62 -11.56 -36.86
C ARG A 121 -14.08 -10.66 -37.98
N SER A 122 -13.23 -11.19 -38.84
CA SER A 122 -12.71 -10.47 -40.01
C SER A 122 -13.83 -10.06 -40.94
N ASP A 123 -14.69 -11.00 -41.31
CA ASP A 123 -15.87 -10.75 -42.17
C ASP A 123 -16.79 -9.66 -41.57
N ALA A 124 -17.05 -9.73 -40.26
CA ALA A 124 -17.87 -8.72 -39.60
C ALA A 124 -17.18 -7.33 -39.66
N THR A 125 -15.87 -7.26 -39.43
CA THR A 125 -15.10 -6.02 -39.50
C THR A 125 -15.08 -5.43 -40.90
N GLU A 126 -14.88 -6.25 -41.94
CA GLU A 126 -14.91 -5.82 -43.33
C GLU A 126 -16.26 -5.23 -43.75
N ARG A 127 -17.35 -5.75 -43.16
CA ARG A 127 -18.73 -5.24 -43.36
C ARG A 127 -19.08 -4.06 -42.46
N GLY A 128 -18.14 -3.53 -41.67
CA GLY A 128 -18.38 -2.45 -40.72
C GLY A 128 -19.28 -2.83 -39.53
N LEU A 129 -19.44 -4.15 -39.26
CA LEU A 129 -20.22 -4.68 -38.16
C LEU A 129 -19.33 -4.98 -36.96
N PRO A 130 -19.86 -4.91 -35.74
CA PRO A 130 -19.10 -5.32 -34.56
C PRO A 130 -18.65 -6.79 -34.66
N PRO A 131 -17.38 -7.14 -34.35
CA PRO A 131 -16.84 -8.49 -34.48
C PRO A 131 -17.36 -9.41 -33.37
N ARG A 132 -18.58 -9.89 -33.51
CA ARG A 132 -19.30 -10.72 -32.55
C ARG A 132 -19.45 -12.17 -33.02
N TYR A 133 -19.72 -13.05 -32.08
CA TYR A 133 -20.10 -14.43 -32.40
C TYR A 133 -21.50 -14.45 -33.03
N ASP A 134 -21.66 -15.11 -34.19
CA ASP A 134 -22.90 -15.13 -34.97
C ASP A 134 -23.98 -16.10 -34.46
N GLY A 135 -23.62 -16.92 -33.47
CA GLY A 135 -24.58 -17.90 -32.90
C GLY A 135 -24.78 -19.19 -33.71
N ARG A 136 -23.91 -19.49 -34.70
CA ARG A 136 -24.08 -20.66 -35.62
C ARG A 136 -24.27 -21.99 -34.90
N CYS A 137 -23.67 -22.20 -33.72
CA CYS A 137 -23.91 -23.42 -32.95
C CYS A 137 -25.12 -23.33 -31.99
N ARG A 138 -25.79 -22.19 -31.92
CA ARG A 138 -26.86 -21.93 -30.94
C ARG A 138 -28.07 -22.82 -31.10
N ASN A 139 -28.36 -23.24 -32.33
CA ASN A 139 -29.54 -24.01 -32.71
C ASN A 139 -29.16 -25.32 -33.40
N LEU A 140 -27.98 -25.89 -33.10
CA LEU A 140 -27.63 -27.21 -33.59
C LEU A 140 -28.62 -28.24 -33.09
N PRO A 141 -29.07 -29.22 -33.97
CA PRO A 141 -29.89 -30.33 -33.55
C PRO A 141 -29.23 -31.15 -32.44
N GLY A 142 -30.04 -31.69 -31.52
CA GLY A 142 -29.56 -32.44 -30.38
C GLY A 142 -28.72 -33.67 -30.75
N ASP A 143 -29.17 -34.42 -31.74
CA ASP A 143 -28.47 -35.57 -32.32
C ASP A 143 -27.08 -35.21 -32.88
N GLU A 144 -26.97 -34.06 -33.54
CA GLU A 144 -25.71 -33.55 -34.04
C GLU A 144 -24.75 -33.16 -32.89
N VAL A 145 -25.29 -32.52 -31.83
CA VAL A 145 -24.52 -32.21 -30.63
C VAL A 145 -24.01 -33.48 -29.97
N GLU A 146 -24.88 -34.48 -29.77
CA GLU A 146 -24.53 -35.77 -29.17
C GLU A 146 -23.45 -36.49 -29.99
N ARG A 147 -23.62 -36.54 -31.31
CA ARG A 147 -22.65 -37.13 -32.23
C ARG A 147 -21.27 -36.52 -32.10
N ARG A 148 -21.18 -35.18 -32.07
CA ARG A 148 -19.89 -34.45 -31.91
C ARG A 148 -19.26 -34.68 -30.54
N VAL A 149 -20.09 -34.75 -29.48
CA VAL A 149 -19.62 -35.05 -28.12
C VAL A 149 -19.06 -36.48 -28.05
N MET A 150 -19.77 -37.47 -28.64
CA MET A 150 -19.28 -38.86 -28.70
C MET A 150 -17.93 -38.96 -29.47
N GLN A 151 -17.76 -38.15 -30.51
CA GLN A 151 -16.51 -38.04 -31.28
C GLN A 151 -15.41 -37.27 -30.53
N LYS A 152 -15.67 -36.83 -29.30
CA LYS A 152 -14.75 -36.02 -28.51
C LYS A 152 -14.31 -34.72 -29.20
N ALA A 153 -15.17 -34.13 -30.05
CA ALA A 153 -14.89 -32.88 -30.71
C ALA A 153 -14.66 -31.76 -29.68
N ALA A 154 -13.57 -30.99 -29.88
CA ALA A 154 -13.26 -29.85 -29.03
C ALA A 154 -14.44 -28.86 -29.01
N ASN A 155 -14.87 -28.45 -27.84
CA ASN A 155 -15.98 -27.54 -27.71
C ASN A 155 -15.82 -26.63 -26.48
N VAL A 156 -16.54 -25.49 -26.51
CA VAL A 156 -16.75 -24.60 -25.39
C VAL A 156 -18.22 -24.55 -25.03
N ILE A 157 -18.55 -24.19 -23.81
CA ILE A 157 -19.94 -23.96 -23.42
C ILE A 157 -20.21 -22.48 -23.42
N ARG A 158 -21.22 -22.03 -24.20
CA ARG A 158 -21.64 -20.63 -24.28
C ARG A 158 -22.94 -20.38 -23.55
N PHE A 159 -23.05 -19.20 -22.95
CA PHE A 159 -24.32 -18.69 -22.43
C PHE A 159 -25.25 -18.30 -23.61
N ARG A 160 -26.52 -18.68 -23.56
CA ARG A 160 -27.54 -18.25 -24.51
C ARG A 160 -28.10 -16.90 -24.05
N MET A 161 -27.55 -15.79 -24.57
CA MET A 161 -28.00 -14.46 -24.21
C MET A 161 -29.44 -14.23 -24.70
N PRO A 162 -30.38 -13.85 -23.80
CA PRO A 162 -31.73 -13.50 -24.23
C PRO A 162 -31.76 -12.13 -24.90
N ALA A 163 -32.70 -11.93 -25.83
CA ALA A 163 -32.95 -10.60 -26.41
C ALA A 163 -33.45 -9.60 -25.36
N GLY A 164 -33.37 -8.32 -25.68
CA GLY A 164 -33.87 -7.24 -24.84
C GLY A 164 -32.76 -6.47 -24.10
N LYS A 165 -33.07 -5.92 -22.93
CA LYS A 165 -32.18 -5.06 -22.15
C LYS A 165 -31.97 -5.61 -20.76
N THR A 166 -30.73 -5.48 -20.25
CA THR A 166 -30.36 -5.77 -18.86
C THR A 166 -30.10 -4.46 -18.12
N ARG A 167 -30.84 -4.22 -17.05
CA ARG A 167 -30.62 -3.07 -16.17
C ARG A 167 -29.82 -3.51 -14.94
N VAL A 168 -28.68 -2.86 -14.73
CA VAL A 168 -27.84 -3.02 -13.55
C VAL A 168 -28.14 -1.88 -12.58
N TYR A 169 -28.46 -2.22 -11.33
CA TYR A 169 -28.63 -1.25 -10.26
C TYR A 169 -27.36 -1.21 -9.41
N ASP A 170 -26.64 -0.12 -9.49
CA ASP A 170 -25.37 0.08 -8.78
C ASP A 170 -25.53 1.10 -7.65
N LEU A 171 -25.00 0.79 -6.47
CA LEU A 171 -25.13 1.62 -5.27
C LEU A 171 -24.40 2.97 -5.38
N ILE A 172 -23.40 3.06 -6.27
CA ILE A 172 -22.59 4.28 -6.48
C ILE A 172 -23.02 4.98 -7.76
N ARG A 173 -23.15 4.23 -8.87
CA ARG A 173 -23.39 4.78 -10.20
C ARG A 173 -24.86 4.94 -10.56
N GLY A 174 -25.76 4.28 -9.82
CA GLY A 174 -27.18 4.28 -10.08
C GLY A 174 -27.62 3.22 -11.07
N ALA A 175 -28.73 3.44 -11.79
CA ALA A 175 -29.29 2.49 -12.75
C ALA A 175 -28.62 2.64 -14.13
N ILE A 176 -28.03 1.56 -14.65
CA ILE A 176 -27.31 1.53 -15.93
C ILE A 176 -27.97 0.50 -16.84
N PRO A 177 -28.58 0.90 -17.97
CA PRO A 177 -29.14 -0.02 -18.97
C PRO A 177 -28.05 -0.52 -19.91
N PHE A 178 -28.12 -1.80 -20.27
CA PHE A 178 -27.27 -2.43 -21.30
C PHE A 178 -28.17 -3.13 -22.31
N ASP A 179 -27.88 -2.98 -23.59
CA ASP A 179 -28.58 -3.74 -24.63
C ASP A 179 -27.94 -5.14 -24.73
N ASN A 180 -28.77 -6.18 -24.61
CA ASN A 180 -28.28 -7.56 -24.63
C ASN A 180 -27.71 -7.96 -26.00
N VAL A 181 -28.09 -7.29 -27.07
CA VAL A 181 -27.52 -7.48 -28.41
C VAL A 181 -26.02 -7.12 -28.40
N GLU A 182 -25.59 -6.23 -27.48
CA GLU A 182 -24.18 -5.88 -27.33
C GLU A 182 -23.36 -6.89 -26.53
N LEU A 183 -24.00 -7.84 -25.88
CA LEU A 183 -23.36 -8.74 -24.92
C LEU A 183 -23.12 -10.14 -25.49
N ASP A 184 -23.04 -10.45 -26.68
CA ASP A 184 -22.63 -11.75 -27.23
C ASP A 184 -23.10 -13.03 -26.45
N ASP A 185 -23.19 -14.16 -27.11
CA ASP A 185 -23.22 -15.47 -26.45
C ASP A 185 -21.81 -15.82 -25.93
N PHE A 186 -21.47 -15.30 -24.77
CA PHE A 186 -20.12 -15.41 -24.19
C PHE A 186 -19.82 -16.82 -23.66
N VAL A 187 -18.54 -17.19 -23.62
CA VAL A 187 -18.08 -18.49 -23.13
C VAL A 187 -18.22 -18.56 -21.60
N LEU A 188 -18.79 -19.67 -21.11
CA LEU A 188 -18.86 -20.02 -19.68
C LEU A 188 -17.73 -20.97 -19.29
N ILE A 189 -17.55 -22.05 -20.09
CA ILE A 189 -16.48 -23.05 -19.90
C ILE A 189 -15.64 -23.08 -21.16
N LYS A 190 -14.33 -22.98 -21.01
CA LYS A 190 -13.34 -23.06 -22.08
C LYS A 190 -13.14 -24.49 -22.57
N SER A 191 -12.45 -24.69 -23.68
CA SER A 191 -12.15 -26.01 -24.25
C SER A 191 -11.25 -26.89 -23.34
N ASP A 192 -10.50 -26.28 -22.42
CA ASP A 192 -9.71 -26.99 -21.40
C ASP A 192 -10.54 -27.39 -20.17
N GLY A 193 -11.86 -27.18 -20.20
CA GLY A 193 -12.78 -27.47 -19.10
C GLY A 193 -12.82 -26.42 -17.99
N LYS A 194 -11.98 -25.38 -18.04
CA LYS A 194 -11.94 -24.34 -17.00
C LYS A 194 -13.04 -23.28 -17.19
N PRO A 195 -13.62 -22.76 -16.11
CA PRO A 195 -14.59 -21.69 -16.20
C PRO A 195 -13.93 -20.37 -16.65
N THR A 196 -14.74 -19.52 -17.29
CA THR A 196 -14.35 -18.12 -17.48
C THR A 196 -14.63 -17.31 -16.21
N TYR A 197 -13.96 -16.16 -16.07
CA TYR A 197 -14.12 -15.25 -14.95
C TYR A 197 -15.59 -14.95 -14.61
N ASN A 198 -16.38 -14.56 -15.61
CA ASN A 198 -17.78 -14.17 -15.37
C ASN A 198 -18.62 -15.30 -14.79
N PHE A 199 -18.37 -16.53 -15.19
CA PHE A 199 -19.10 -17.67 -14.70
C PHE A 199 -18.64 -18.10 -13.30
N ALA A 200 -17.33 -18.25 -13.11
CA ALA A 200 -16.76 -18.64 -11.82
C ALA A 200 -17.14 -17.64 -10.72
N ALA A 201 -17.00 -16.34 -10.98
CA ALA A 201 -17.32 -15.29 -10.01
C ALA A 201 -18.79 -15.35 -9.56
N VAL A 202 -19.75 -15.57 -10.48
CA VAL A 202 -21.18 -15.69 -10.14
C VAL A 202 -21.46 -16.93 -9.30
N VAL A 203 -20.93 -18.08 -9.71
CA VAL A 203 -21.13 -19.34 -8.98
C VAL A 203 -20.57 -19.22 -7.56
N ASP A 204 -19.38 -18.68 -7.42
CA ASP A 204 -18.72 -18.52 -6.13
C ASP A 204 -19.45 -17.52 -5.25
N ASP A 205 -19.78 -16.34 -5.76
CA ASP A 205 -20.50 -15.31 -5.01
C ASP A 205 -21.87 -15.84 -4.53
N ALA A 206 -22.58 -16.58 -5.35
CA ALA A 206 -23.86 -17.20 -4.97
C ALA A 206 -23.67 -18.28 -3.90
N LYS A 207 -22.73 -19.21 -4.09
CA LYS A 207 -22.49 -20.32 -3.14
C LYS A 207 -21.86 -19.84 -1.82
N MET A 208 -21.09 -18.76 -1.84
CA MET A 208 -20.56 -18.11 -0.63
C MET A 208 -21.55 -17.11 -0.02
N LYS A 209 -22.78 -17.02 -0.59
CA LYS A 209 -23.86 -16.13 -0.12
C LYS A 209 -23.44 -14.66 -0.03
N ILE A 210 -22.67 -14.20 -1.01
CA ILE A 210 -22.25 -12.79 -1.09
C ILE A 210 -23.47 -11.90 -1.31
N THR A 211 -23.62 -10.90 -0.46
CA THR A 211 -24.75 -9.97 -0.50
C THR A 211 -24.44 -8.67 -1.24
N HIS A 212 -23.14 -8.28 -1.23
CA HIS A 212 -22.67 -7.06 -1.88
C HIS A 212 -21.37 -7.35 -2.64
N VAL A 213 -21.35 -6.96 -3.91
CA VAL A 213 -20.19 -7.04 -4.80
C VAL A 213 -19.61 -5.64 -4.95
N ILE A 214 -18.60 -5.34 -4.13
CA ILE A 214 -17.86 -4.06 -4.15
C ILE A 214 -16.54 -4.32 -4.88
N ARG A 215 -16.32 -3.64 -6.04
CA ARG A 215 -15.14 -3.88 -6.90
C ARG A 215 -14.80 -2.67 -7.77
N GLY A 216 -13.69 -2.70 -8.49
CA GLY A 216 -13.33 -1.65 -9.44
C GLY A 216 -14.33 -1.53 -10.60
N ASP A 217 -14.47 -0.34 -11.15
CA ASP A 217 -15.37 -0.04 -12.27
C ASP A 217 -14.90 -0.59 -13.63
N ASP A 218 -13.66 -1.05 -13.74
CA ASP A 218 -13.15 -1.84 -14.84
C ASP A 218 -13.93 -3.17 -15.04
N HIS A 219 -14.64 -3.63 -14.01
CA HIS A 219 -15.55 -4.76 -14.08
C HIS A 219 -17.03 -4.40 -14.41
N LEU A 220 -17.35 -3.13 -14.62
CA LEU A 220 -18.73 -2.69 -14.85
C LEU A 220 -19.35 -3.35 -16.11
N SER A 221 -18.58 -3.48 -17.19
CA SER A 221 -18.99 -4.15 -18.43
C SER A 221 -19.24 -5.67 -18.28
N ASN A 222 -18.69 -6.29 -17.24
CA ASN A 222 -18.93 -7.70 -16.92
C ASN A 222 -20.28 -7.91 -16.21
N THR A 223 -20.75 -6.89 -15.48
CA THR A 223 -21.91 -6.99 -14.60
C THR A 223 -23.19 -7.43 -15.30
N PRO A 224 -23.57 -6.93 -16.49
CA PRO A 224 -24.78 -7.38 -17.16
C PRO A 224 -24.73 -8.87 -17.54
N LYS A 225 -23.55 -9.38 -17.95
CA LYS A 225 -23.35 -10.83 -18.22
C LYS A 225 -23.56 -11.64 -16.95
N GLN A 226 -22.99 -11.19 -15.83
CA GLN A 226 -23.12 -11.85 -14.53
C GLN A 226 -24.58 -11.83 -14.02
N VAL A 227 -25.29 -10.70 -14.15
CA VAL A 227 -26.73 -10.60 -13.83
C VAL A 227 -27.54 -11.63 -14.59
N MET A 228 -27.24 -11.89 -15.88
CA MET A 228 -27.92 -12.89 -16.66
C MET A 228 -27.62 -14.31 -16.18
N ILE A 229 -26.39 -14.61 -15.76
CA ILE A 229 -26.06 -15.93 -15.17
C ILE A 229 -26.82 -16.13 -13.85
N TYR A 230 -26.83 -15.12 -12.95
CA TYR A 230 -27.61 -15.16 -11.69
C TYR A 230 -29.07 -15.53 -11.97
N LYS A 231 -29.70 -14.84 -12.91
CA LYS A 231 -31.10 -15.08 -13.29
C LYS A 231 -31.34 -16.49 -13.89
N ALA A 232 -30.40 -16.95 -14.73
CA ALA A 232 -30.51 -18.25 -15.38
C ALA A 232 -30.36 -19.44 -14.42
N LEU A 233 -29.62 -19.23 -13.31
CA LEU A 233 -29.42 -20.20 -12.24
C LEU A 233 -30.41 -20.04 -11.07
N ASP A 234 -31.33 -19.07 -11.14
CA ASP A 234 -32.26 -18.70 -10.05
C ASP A 234 -31.52 -18.34 -8.74
N TYR A 235 -30.38 -17.69 -8.84
CA TYR A 235 -29.63 -17.24 -7.68
C TYR A 235 -30.08 -15.86 -7.22
N PRO A 236 -30.07 -15.61 -5.90
CA PRO A 236 -30.29 -14.26 -5.37
C PRO A 236 -29.28 -13.27 -5.93
N LEU A 237 -29.75 -12.16 -6.46
CA LEU A 237 -28.89 -11.13 -7.03
C LEU A 237 -28.24 -10.29 -5.92
N PRO A 238 -26.91 -10.18 -5.85
CA PRO A 238 -26.26 -9.29 -4.90
C PRO A 238 -26.44 -7.82 -5.28
N LYS A 239 -26.22 -6.92 -4.33
CA LYS A 239 -26.12 -5.49 -4.62
C LYS A 239 -24.72 -5.20 -5.17
N PHE A 240 -24.64 -4.42 -6.24
CA PHE A 240 -23.38 -4.04 -6.89
C PHE A 240 -22.94 -2.64 -6.46
N ALA A 241 -21.64 -2.43 -6.31
CA ALA A 241 -21.01 -1.14 -6.07
C ALA A 241 -19.68 -1.06 -6.83
N HIS A 242 -19.63 -0.27 -7.90
CA HIS A 242 -18.44 -0.10 -8.72
C HIS A 242 -17.66 1.14 -8.33
N LEU A 243 -16.47 0.92 -7.78
CA LEU A 243 -15.55 1.95 -7.29
C LEU A 243 -14.85 2.61 -8.49
N PRO A 244 -14.74 3.95 -8.52
CA PRO A 244 -14.04 4.64 -9.60
C PRO A 244 -12.56 4.26 -9.65
N MET A 245 -11.94 4.36 -10.83
CA MET A 245 -10.50 4.10 -10.99
C MET A 245 -9.64 5.08 -10.20
N ILE A 246 -8.41 4.67 -9.90
CA ILE A 246 -7.36 5.55 -9.41
C ILE A 246 -6.49 5.94 -10.61
N LEU A 247 -6.27 7.23 -10.79
CA LEU A 247 -5.46 7.80 -11.86
C LEU A 247 -4.12 8.31 -11.32
N GLY A 248 -3.10 8.29 -12.15
CA GLY A 248 -1.85 9.00 -11.91
C GLY A 248 -2.00 10.52 -12.13
N SER A 249 -0.92 11.26 -11.92
CA SER A 249 -0.86 12.72 -12.16
C SER A 249 -1.13 13.09 -13.62
N ASP A 250 -0.83 12.18 -14.56
CA ASP A 250 -1.09 12.32 -15.99
C ASP A 250 -2.54 11.97 -16.41
N LYS A 251 -3.43 11.76 -15.43
CA LYS A 251 -4.83 11.36 -15.63
C LYS A 251 -5.02 9.99 -16.33
N THR A 252 -3.98 9.22 -16.48
CA THR A 252 -4.08 7.83 -16.95
C THR A 252 -4.21 6.87 -15.77
N ARG A 253 -4.60 5.62 -16.02
CA ARG A 253 -4.68 4.59 -14.96
C ARG A 253 -3.36 4.49 -14.23
N LEU A 254 -3.39 4.54 -12.91
CA LEU A 254 -2.21 4.40 -12.07
C LEU A 254 -1.48 3.08 -12.35
N SER A 255 -0.17 3.16 -12.57
CA SER A 255 0.71 2.04 -12.92
C SER A 255 2.12 2.28 -12.38
N LYS A 256 3.00 1.29 -12.48
CA LYS A 256 4.41 1.36 -12.02
C LYS A 256 5.21 2.55 -12.57
N ARG A 257 4.86 3.09 -13.73
CA ARG A 257 5.52 4.28 -14.30
C ARG A 257 5.28 5.57 -13.50
N HIS A 258 4.30 5.57 -12.59
CA HIS A 258 3.96 6.71 -11.72
C HIS A 258 4.65 6.62 -10.33
N GLY A 259 5.64 5.72 -10.18
CA GLY A 259 6.32 5.45 -8.92
C GLY A 259 5.77 4.23 -8.20
N ALA A 260 5.82 4.24 -6.86
CA ALA A 260 5.31 3.14 -6.05
C ALA A 260 3.82 2.87 -6.34
N ALA A 261 3.50 1.62 -6.65
CA ALA A 261 2.15 1.22 -7.01
C ALA A 261 1.65 -0.01 -6.23
N SER A 262 2.53 -0.70 -5.50
CA SER A 262 2.19 -1.87 -4.68
C SER A 262 2.30 -1.58 -3.18
N VAL A 263 1.52 -2.29 -2.38
CA VAL A 263 1.54 -2.18 -0.92
C VAL A 263 2.94 -2.48 -0.36
N GLN A 264 3.59 -3.52 -0.88
CA GLN A 264 4.94 -3.91 -0.46
C GLN A 264 5.96 -2.80 -0.72
N GLU A 265 5.81 -2.07 -1.83
CA GLU A 265 6.69 -0.97 -2.17
C GLU A 265 6.52 0.22 -1.22
N PHE A 266 5.28 0.58 -0.85
CA PHE A 266 5.02 1.61 0.16
C PHE A 266 5.58 1.21 1.53
N ARG A 267 5.41 -0.06 1.93
CA ARG A 267 6.03 -0.60 3.15
C ARG A 267 7.56 -0.49 3.10
N ARG A 268 8.18 -0.89 1.99
CA ARG A 268 9.64 -0.81 1.79
C ARG A 268 10.16 0.63 1.80
N ILE A 269 9.42 1.58 1.28
CA ILE A 269 9.76 3.02 1.36
C ILE A 269 9.72 3.51 2.81
N GLY A 270 8.90 2.93 3.67
CA GLY A 270 8.76 3.28 5.09
C GLY A 270 7.51 4.11 5.40
N TYR A 271 6.44 3.97 4.62
CA TYR A 271 5.14 4.52 5.01
C TYR A 271 4.53 3.71 6.16
N LEU A 272 3.86 4.39 7.06
CA LEU A 272 3.12 3.74 8.14
C LEU A 272 1.88 3.03 7.59
N ARG A 273 1.60 1.85 8.15
CA ARG A 273 0.39 1.08 7.84
C ARG A 273 -0.88 1.93 7.92
N ASP A 274 -1.08 2.62 9.06
CA ASP A 274 -2.31 3.37 9.29
C ASP A 274 -2.36 4.69 8.49
N GLY A 275 -1.20 5.28 8.15
CA GLY A 275 -1.09 6.38 7.19
C GLY A 275 -1.56 5.97 5.81
N LEU A 276 -1.07 4.84 5.30
CA LEU A 276 -1.48 4.31 4.00
C LEU A 276 -2.96 3.90 3.98
N VAL A 277 -3.46 3.24 5.03
CA VAL A 277 -4.88 2.86 5.15
C VAL A 277 -5.79 4.09 5.13
N ASN A 278 -5.45 5.13 5.90
CA ASN A 278 -6.20 6.38 5.91
C ASN A 278 -6.21 7.04 4.52
N TYR A 279 -5.06 7.13 3.88
CA TYR A 279 -4.97 7.71 2.54
C TYR A 279 -5.76 6.91 1.50
N LEU A 280 -5.65 5.58 1.48
CA LEU A 280 -6.42 4.72 0.58
C LEU A 280 -7.93 4.87 0.78
N ALA A 281 -8.38 5.08 2.02
CA ALA A 281 -9.79 5.34 2.29
C ALA A 281 -10.27 6.65 1.62
N LEU A 282 -9.43 7.68 1.60
CA LEU A 282 -9.76 8.97 0.97
C LEU A 282 -9.70 8.96 -0.56
N LEU A 283 -9.15 7.92 -1.17
CA LEU A 283 -9.14 7.78 -2.63
C LEU A 283 -10.53 7.40 -3.16
N GLY A 284 -11.36 8.40 -3.35
CA GLY A 284 -12.71 8.28 -3.87
C GLY A 284 -13.81 8.14 -2.81
N TRP A 285 -13.48 8.32 -1.52
CA TRP A 285 -14.45 8.47 -0.45
C TRP A 285 -14.11 9.70 0.40
N ALA A 286 -15.13 10.42 0.87
CA ALA A 286 -14.99 11.54 1.79
C ALA A 286 -16.05 11.46 2.88
N PHE A 287 -15.67 11.75 4.11
CA PHE A 287 -16.62 11.89 5.21
C PHE A 287 -17.32 13.26 5.15
N ASP A 288 -16.56 14.31 4.95
CA ASP A 288 -16.95 15.69 4.72
C ASP A 288 -15.84 16.37 3.89
N ASP A 289 -15.94 17.69 3.68
CA ASP A 289 -15.00 18.45 2.84
C ASP A 289 -13.70 18.86 3.57
N LYS A 290 -13.54 18.52 4.86
CA LYS A 290 -12.44 19.02 5.71
C LYS A 290 -11.66 17.92 6.42
N THR A 291 -12.31 16.80 6.77
CA THR A 291 -11.68 15.76 7.60
C THR A 291 -10.83 14.84 6.73
N GLU A 292 -9.53 14.87 6.95
CA GLU A 292 -8.58 14.00 6.24
C GLU A 292 -7.88 12.99 7.16
N PHE A 293 -7.78 13.26 8.46
CA PHE A 293 -7.17 12.36 9.43
C PHE A 293 -8.22 11.45 10.08
N PHE A 294 -8.00 10.15 9.94
CA PHE A 294 -8.86 9.13 10.53
C PHE A 294 -8.03 8.02 11.18
N THR A 295 -8.35 7.68 12.42
CA THR A 295 -7.93 6.39 12.97
C THR A 295 -8.74 5.26 12.33
N ARG A 296 -8.27 4.02 12.46
CA ARG A 296 -8.96 2.83 11.94
C ARG A 296 -10.39 2.70 12.48
N GLU A 297 -10.59 2.92 13.77
CA GLU A 297 -11.90 2.88 14.45
C GLU A 297 -12.84 3.96 13.90
N ASN A 298 -12.31 5.15 13.65
CA ASN A 298 -13.08 6.25 13.05
C ASN A 298 -13.45 5.96 11.60
N LEU A 299 -12.56 5.35 10.81
CA LEU A 299 -12.89 4.90 9.46
C LEU A 299 -14.03 3.88 9.49
N ILE A 300 -13.95 2.84 10.32
CA ILE A 300 -15.02 1.84 10.47
C ILE A 300 -16.35 2.51 10.83
N LYS A 301 -16.36 3.40 11.82
CA LYS A 301 -17.59 4.08 12.28
C LYS A 301 -18.20 5.00 11.22
N LYS A 302 -17.38 5.64 10.39
CA LYS A 302 -17.82 6.72 9.48
C LYS A 302 -17.97 6.27 8.03
N PHE A 303 -17.35 5.16 7.61
CA PHE A 303 -17.36 4.69 6.23
C PHE A 303 -18.78 4.40 5.73
N SER A 304 -19.08 4.82 4.50
CA SER A 304 -20.37 4.56 3.85
C SER A 304 -20.22 4.52 2.33
N LEU A 305 -20.77 3.51 1.69
CA LEU A 305 -20.82 3.41 0.22
C LEU A 305 -21.57 4.59 -0.41
N LYS A 306 -22.52 5.19 0.29
CA LYS A 306 -23.26 6.38 -0.21
C LYS A 306 -22.38 7.62 -0.39
N ARG A 307 -21.21 7.65 0.27
CA ARG A 307 -20.24 8.74 0.20
C ARG A 307 -19.06 8.46 -0.72
N VAL A 308 -19.09 7.33 -1.43
CA VAL A 308 -18.13 7.04 -2.48
C VAL A 308 -18.47 7.85 -3.71
N GLY A 309 -17.50 8.62 -4.21
CA GLY A 309 -17.64 9.43 -5.41
C GLY A 309 -17.79 8.58 -6.67
N LYS A 310 -18.37 9.20 -7.72
CA LYS A 310 -18.51 8.56 -9.04
C LYS A 310 -17.29 8.79 -9.93
N ASN A 311 -16.55 9.86 -9.69
CA ASN A 311 -15.41 10.26 -10.52
C ASN A 311 -14.12 9.55 -10.10
N PRO A 312 -13.21 9.29 -11.04
CA PRO A 312 -11.88 8.79 -10.70
C PRO A 312 -11.16 9.67 -9.68
N ALA A 313 -10.40 9.04 -8.78
CA ALA A 313 -9.58 9.74 -7.80
C ALA A 313 -8.13 9.81 -8.31
N ALA A 314 -7.49 10.98 -8.22
CA ALA A 314 -6.08 11.14 -8.53
C ALA A 314 -5.21 10.70 -7.34
N PHE A 315 -4.15 9.95 -7.61
CA PHE A 315 -3.12 9.66 -6.63
C PHE A 315 -2.24 10.89 -6.43
N ASP A 316 -2.13 11.34 -5.19
CA ASP A 316 -1.37 12.51 -4.77
C ASP A 316 -0.32 12.09 -3.73
N PRO A 317 0.98 12.05 -4.10
CA PRO A 317 2.06 11.70 -3.18
C PRO A 317 2.23 12.68 -2.03
N ASP A 318 2.00 13.98 -2.26
CA ASP A 318 2.16 15.01 -1.22
C ASP A 318 1.07 14.87 -0.16
N LYS A 319 -0.15 14.62 -0.58
CA LYS A 319 -1.25 14.30 0.33
C LYS A 319 -0.99 13.03 1.14
N LEU A 320 -0.46 11.98 0.51
CA LEU A 320 -0.06 10.75 1.23
C LEU A 320 1.03 11.07 2.27
N ASN A 321 2.06 11.84 1.89
CA ASN A 321 3.13 12.24 2.80
C ASN A 321 2.60 13.05 3.99
N HIS A 322 1.65 13.96 3.74
CA HIS A 322 1.02 14.75 4.79
C HIS A 322 0.24 13.87 5.78
N ILE A 323 -0.62 12.99 5.27
CA ILE A 323 -1.42 12.08 6.09
C ILE A 323 -0.52 11.13 6.89
N ASP A 324 0.49 10.55 6.26
CA ASP A 324 1.46 9.67 6.91
C ASP A 324 2.19 10.41 8.05
N GLY A 325 2.61 11.65 7.80
CA GLY A 325 3.25 12.51 8.81
C GLY A 325 2.33 12.81 10.00
N GLU A 326 1.04 13.04 9.78
CA GLU A 326 0.08 13.23 10.88
C GLU A 326 -0.11 11.95 11.71
N HIS A 327 -0.09 10.76 11.08
CA HIS A 327 -0.06 9.50 11.80
C HIS A 327 1.23 9.32 12.59
N PHE A 328 2.39 9.58 11.98
CA PHE A 328 3.69 9.51 12.67
C PHE A 328 3.76 10.46 13.87
N LYS A 329 3.26 11.68 13.73
CA LYS A 329 3.23 12.68 14.79
C LYS A 329 2.41 12.21 16.01
N LYS A 330 1.33 11.45 15.80
CA LYS A 330 0.44 10.93 16.86
C LYS A 330 1.02 9.73 17.60
N LEU A 331 2.04 9.07 17.08
CA LEU A 331 2.70 7.99 17.77
C LEU A 331 3.34 8.48 19.08
N SER A 332 3.30 7.65 20.10
CA SER A 332 4.06 7.84 21.34
C SER A 332 5.57 7.83 21.05
N LEU A 333 6.36 8.35 21.96
CA LEU A 333 7.82 8.32 21.82
C LEU A 333 8.34 6.90 21.63
N MET A 334 7.81 5.95 22.40
CA MET A 334 8.24 4.56 22.32
C MET A 334 7.88 3.87 21.01
N GLU A 335 6.68 4.11 20.48
CA GLU A 335 6.31 3.60 19.15
C GLU A 335 7.23 4.16 18.07
N LYS A 336 7.58 5.47 18.13
CA LYS A 336 8.56 6.08 17.23
C LYS A 336 9.92 5.42 17.35
N VAL A 337 10.40 5.19 18.59
CA VAL A 337 11.70 4.56 18.83
C VAL A 337 11.79 3.19 18.18
N VAL A 338 10.78 2.34 18.40
CA VAL A 338 10.76 0.98 17.80
C VAL A 338 10.77 1.05 16.28
N LEU A 339 9.85 1.81 15.70
CA LEU A 339 9.75 1.92 14.24
C LEU A 339 11.00 2.52 13.60
N VAL A 340 11.55 3.57 14.21
CA VAL A 340 12.78 4.22 13.71
C VAL A 340 13.98 3.30 13.85
N PHE A 341 14.08 2.55 14.96
CA PHE A 341 15.14 1.59 15.18
C PHE A 341 15.15 0.51 14.08
N ASP A 342 14.00 -0.17 13.88
CA ASP A 342 13.86 -1.17 12.82
C ASP A 342 14.23 -0.59 11.45
N ARG A 343 13.80 0.64 11.19
CA ARG A 343 14.09 1.33 9.92
C ARG A 343 15.57 1.66 9.72
N LEU A 344 16.26 2.06 10.78
CA LEU A 344 17.69 2.33 10.75
C LEU A 344 18.50 1.04 10.53
N GLN A 345 18.07 -0.08 11.10
CA GLN A 345 18.68 -1.39 10.85
C GLN A 345 18.49 -1.85 9.40
N GLU A 346 17.26 -1.74 8.84
CA GLU A 346 16.98 -2.07 7.43
C GLU A 346 17.89 -1.32 6.44
N HIS A 347 18.40 -0.16 6.86
CA HIS A 347 19.27 0.72 6.04
C HIS A 347 20.73 0.72 6.46
N ASP A 348 21.15 -0.23 7.29
CA ASP A 348 22.52 -0.33 7.83
C ASP A 348 23.03 0.98 8.46
N VAL A 349 22.14 1.79 9.02
CA VAL A 349 22.51 3.04 9.69
C VAL A 349 22.99 2.79 11.11
N PHE A 350 22.52 1.73 11.73
CA PHE A 350 22.86 1.35 13.09
C PHE A 350 24.09 0.41 13.07
N PRO A 351 25.23 0.80 13.68
CA PRO A 351 26.40 -0.09 13.76
C PRO A 351 26.14 -1.24 14.74
N SER A 352 26.70 -2.41 14.41
CA SER A 352 26.55 -3.64 15.21
C SER A 352 27.33 -3.64 16.53
N ASP A 353 28.27 -2.72 16.71
CA ASP A 353 29.27 -2.64 17.79
C ASP A 353 29.16 -1.37 18.68
N PHE A 354 28.01 -0.72 18.66
CA PHE A 354 27.80 0.57 19.32
C PHE A 354 27.73 0.44 20.85
N ASN A 355 28.70 1.02 21.57
CA ASN A 355 28.79 1.04 23.05
C ASN A 355 28.10 2.28 23.65
N VAL A 356 27.14 2.08 24.57
CA VAL A 356 26.25 3.12 25.11
C VAL A 356 26.54 3.45 26.59
N SER A 357 27.72 3.14 27.11
CA SER A 357 28.01 3.25 28.54
C SER A 357 27.95 4.68 29.15
N GLU A 358 27.78 5.74 28.34
CA GLU A 358 27.91 7.11 28.80
C GLU A 358 26.64 7.99 28.72
N TRP A 359 25.47 7.45 28.33
CA TRP A 359 24.29 8.30 28.08
C TRP A 359 23.30 8.32 29.24
N SER A 360 23.06 9.50 29.76
CA SER A 360 22.09 9.73 30.83
C SER A 360 20.63 9.64 30.29
N ILE A 361 19.85 8.73 30.85
CA ILE A 361 18.38 8.66 30.64
C ILE A 361 17.69 9.87 31.32
N ALA A 362 18.45 10.79 31.93
CA ALA A 362 17.94 11.93 32.70
C ALA A 362 17.06 12.89 31.89
N GLU A 363 17.23 12.94 30.55
CA GLU A 363 16.42 13.79 29.67
C GLU A 363 15.03 13.23 29.32
N LEU A 364 14.74 11.97 29.68
CA LEU A 364 13.42 11.35 29.57
C LEU A 364 12.62 11.59 30.85
N ASN A 365 11.33 11.89 30.72
CA ASN A 365 10.45 11.93 31.89
C ASN A 365 10.19 10.51 32.44
N ASP A 366 9.66 10.39 33.67
CA ASP A 366 9.48 9.10 34.35
C ASP A 366 8.65 8.09 33.57
N ARG A 367 7.63 8.54 32.83
CA ARG A 367 6.80 7.68 31.98
C ARG A 367 7.54 7.19 30.74
N GLU A 368 8.32 8.06 30.11
CA GLU A 368 9.17 7.72 28.97
C GLU A 368 10.26 6.73 29.40
N ARG A 369 10.89 6.96 30.56
CA ARG A 369 11.88 6.03 31.14
C ARG A 369 11.29 4.65 31.40
N ALA A 370 10.14 4.59 32.08
CA ALA A 370 9.47 3.33 32.40
C ALA A 370 9.16 2.53 31.12
N SER A 371 8.63 3.18 30.07
CA SER A 371 8.31 2.55 28.80
C SER A 371 9.53 2.00 28.07
N VAL A 372 10.67 2.71 28.11
CA VAL A 372 11.93 2.24 27.52
C VAL A 372 12.54 1.09 28.32
N ILE A 373 12.46 1.14 29.65
CA ILE A 373 12.98 0.10 30.55
C ILE A 373 12.15 -1.18 30.41
N GLU A 374 10.83 -1.10 30.40
CA GLU A 374 9.91 -2.25 30.26
C GLU A 374 10.19 -3.04 28.95
N ARG A 375 10.45 -2.34 27.85
CA ARG A 375 10.86 -3.01 26.59
C ARG A 375 12.30 -3.54 26.62
N LYS A 376 13.17 -2.92 27.41
CA LYS A 376 14.52 -3.42 27.66
C LYS A 376 14.52 -4.83 28.29
N GLU A 377 13.54 -5.11 29.13
CA GLU A 377 13.38 -6.41 29.82
C GLU A 377 12.75 -7.49 28.94
N THR A 378 11.96 -7.09 27.93
CA THR A 378 11.22 -8.04 27.08
C THR A 378 11.95 -8.43 25.80
N ASN A 379 13.00 -7.72 25.37
CA ASN A 379 13.74 -7.98 24.14
C ASN A 379 15.20 -8.42 24.36
N ASN A 380 15.70 -9.20 23.41
CA ASN A 380 17.03 -9.81 23.35
C ASN A 380 18.16 -8.81 23.70
N SER A 381 19.20 -9.28 24.38
CA SER A 381 20.25 -8.49 25.04
C SER A 381 21.00 -7.42 24.19
N HIS A 382 20.95 -7.52 22.86
CA HIS A 382 21.59 -6.58 21.93
C HIS A 382 20.93 -5.21 21.84
N TYR A 383 19.65 -5.09 22.24
CA TYR A 383 18.86 -3.85 22.08
C TYR A 383 18.87 -2.94 23.34
N ARG A 384 19.45 -3.40 24.43
CA ARG A 384 19.21 -2.81 25.77
C ARG A 384 19.73 -1.38 25.94
N ASP A 385 20.84 -1.04 25.31
CA ASP A 385 21.55 0.20 25.60
C ASP A 385 21.33 1.29 24.55
N GLU A 386 20.83 0.95 23.37
CA GLU A 386 20.68 1.87 22.23
C GLU A 386 19.32 2.58 22.18
N LEU A 387 18.26 1.95 22.67
CA LEU A 387 16.93 2.54 22.67
C LEU A 387 16.82 3.85 23.47
N PRO A 388 17.46 4.01 24.67
CA PRO A 388 17.42 5.26 25.40
C PRO A 388 18.04 6.42 24.63
N ARG A 389 19.19 6.20 23.98
CA ARG A 389 19.86 7.23 23.18
C ARG A 389 19.01 7.61 21.96
N LEU A 390 18.46 6.61 21.25
CA LEU A 390 17.57 6.86 20.12
C LEU A 390 16.32 7.63 20.55
N ALA A 391 15.77 7.34 21.74
CA ALA A 391 14.64 8.09 22.30
C ALA A 391 14.99 9.57 22.51
N ILE A 392 16.18 9.87 23.05
CA ILE A 392 16.67 11.25 23.25
C ILE A 392 16.87 11.93 21.88
N ILE A 393 17.50 11.25 20.93
CA ILE A 393 17.67 11.77 19.56
C ILE A 393 16.33 12.11 18.93
N ILE A 394 15.36 11.20 18.97
CA ILE A 394 14.00 11.42 18.41
C ILE A 394 13.32 12.61 19.11
N LYS A 395 13.49 12.74 20.43
CA LYS A 395 12.94 13.87 21.20
C LYS A 395 13.57 15.20 20.77
N VAL A 396 14.90 15.24 20.60
CA VAL A 396 15.64 16.42 20.11
C VAL A 396 15.29 16.74 18.66
N MET A 397 15.07 15.73 17.81
CA MET A 397 14.58 15.92 16.44
C MET A 397 13.19 16.57 16.40
N GLY A 398 12.31 16.21 17.34
CA GLY A 398 10.98 16.78 17.48
C GLY A 398 10.20 16.74 16.15
N ASN A 399 9.58 17.87 15.80
CA ASN A 399 8.77 18.00 14.57
C ASN A 399 9.60 18.01 13.26
N ARG A 400 10.92 17.88 13.31
CA ARG A 400 11.76 17.78 12.11
C ARG A 400 11.69 16.40 11.50
N LEU A 401 11.62 15.36 12.32
CA LEU A 401 11.36 14.00 11.85
C LEU A 401 9.87 13.84 11.61
N LYS A 402 9.44 14.09 10.36
CA LYS A 402 8.03 14.13 9.98
C LYS A 402 7.46 12.76 9.60
N ASN A 403 8.28 11.90 9.03
CA ASN A 403 7.89 10.58 8.53
C ASN A 403 8.97 9.55 8.83
N LEU A 404 8.57 8.31 8.99
CA LEU A 404 9.48 7.20 9.25
C LEU A 404 10.49 6.98 8.10
N LYS A 405 10.06 7.16 6.85
CA LYS A 405 10.91 7.00 5.66
C LYS A 405 12.12 7.93 5.63
N ASP A 406 12.03 9.10 6.29
CA ASP A 406 13.09 10.10 6.31
C ASP A 406 14.15 9.80 7.38
N ALA A 407 13.84 8.92 8.33
CA ALA A 407 14.70 8.64 9.49
C ALA A 407 16.13 8.21 9.12
N PRO A 408 16.37 7.27 8.16
CA PRO A 408 17.73 6.88 7.81
C PRO A 408 18.60 8.04 7.35
N ASN A 409 18.06 8.89 6.48
CA ASN A 409 18.79 10.06 5.97
C ASN A 409 18.94 11.17 7.02
N MET A 410 17.92 11.35 7.88
CA MET A 410 17.94 12.44 8.86
C MET A 410 18.79 12.12 10.09
N LEU A 411 18.96 10.85 10.43
CA LEU A 411 19.64 10.40 11.66
C LEU A 411 21.02 9.80 11.40
N ALA A 412 21.42 9.55 10.14
CA ALA A 412 22.68 8.91 9.80
C ALA A 412 23.89 9.55 10.48
N TYR A 413 23.94 10.87 10.56
CA TYR A 413 25.08 11.59 11.15
C TYR A 413 25.27 11.34 12.67
N TYR A 414 24.27 10.83 13.38
CA TYR A 414 24.45 10.41 14.77
C TYR A 414 25.22 9.09 14.91
N PHE A 415 25.11 8.21 13.92
CA PHE A 415 25.55 6.83 14.01
C PHE A 415 26.71 6.47 13.08
N LYS A 416 26.76 7.05 11.87
CA LYS A 416 27.80 6.76 10.86
C LYS A 416 28.85 7.86 10.77
N ASP A 417 30.04 7.49 10.35
CA ASP A 417 31.10 8.46 10.02
C ASP A 417 30.89 9.02 8.61
N GLU A 418 30.41 8.20 7.68
CA GLU A 418 29.94 8.62 6.37
C GLU A 418 28.42 8.81 6.39
N TYR A 419 27.95 9.99 6.05
CA TYR A 419 26.54 10.37 6.04
C TYR A 419 26.23 11.34 4.88
N PRO A 420 24.95 11.43 4.44
CA PRO A 420 24.58 12.33 3.36
C PRO A 420 24.93 13.80 3.65
N VAL A 421 25.64 14.44 2.72
CA VAL A 421 26.06 15.83 2.80
C VAL A 421 25.35 16.65 1.75
N ASP A 422 24.79 17.79 2.16
CA ASP A 422 24.27 18.81 1.26
C ASP A 422 25.44 19.63 0.70
N HIS A 423 25.83 19.38 -0.54
CA HIS A 423 26.95 20.07 -1.20
C HIS A 423 26.78 21.59 -1.24
N ARG A 424 25.55 22.08 -1.41
CA ARG A 424 25.26 23.51 -1.41
C ARG A 424 25.52 24.13 -0.04
N ALA A 425 25.08 23.47 1.03
CA ALA A 425 25.35 23.92 2.39
C ALA A 425 26.86 23.92 2.70
N TYR A 426 27.60 22.93 2.17
CA TYR A 426 29.04 22.82 2.29
C TYR A 426 29.74 23.97 1.59
N GLU A 427 29.42 24.27 0.34
CA GLU A 427 29.95 25.40 -0.41
C GLU A 427 29.66 26.75 0.24
N GLU A 428 28.46 26.94 0.79
CA GLU A 428 28.03 28.18 1.43
C GLU A 428 28.74 28.43 2.76
N HIS A 429 28.97 27.40 3.57
CA HIS A 429 29.42 27.56 4.95
C HIS A 429 30.85 27.08 5.23
N LEU A 430 31.42 26.22 4.36
CA LEU A 430 32.74 25.59 4.58
C LEU A 430 33.76 25.91 3.47
N SER A 431 33.63 27.06 2.80
CA SER A 431 34.55 27.51 1.73
C SER A 431 35.50 28.63 2.12
N ASN A 432 35.36 29.22 3.31
CA ASN A 432 36.12 30.41 3.73
C ASN A 432 37.23 30.05 4.73
N ALA A 433 38.46 30.52 4.50
CA ALA A 433 39.60 30.29 5.37
C ALA A 433 39.40 30.77 6.82
N ASN A 434 38.70 31.90 7.04
CA ASN A 434 38.35 32.37 8.38
C ASN A 434 37.45 31.37 9.12
N THR A 435 36.59 30.66 8.39
CA THR A 435 35.75 29.59 8.95
C THR A 435 36.59 28.45 9.51
N ALA A 436 37.70 28.07 8.84
CA ALA A 436 38.60 27.03 9.32
C ALA A 436 39.24 27.42 10.69
N GLU A 437 39.65 28.68 10.83
CA GLU A 437 40.20 29.18 12.09
C GLU A 437 39.16 29.18 13.23
N HIS A 438 37.89 29.49 12.93
CA HIS A 438 36.82 29.47 13.93
C HIS A 438 36.48 28.04 14.36
N LEU A 439 36.38 27.10 13.42
CA LEU A 439 36.14 25.69 13.72
C LEU A 439 37.30 25.05 14.49
N LYS A 440 38.54 25.36 14.11
CA LYS A 440 39.74 24.87 14.83
C LYS A 440 39.77 25.35 16.28
N ALA A 441 39.46 26.63 16.51
CA ALA A 441 39.42 27.18 17.87
C ALA A 441 38.27 26.57 18.68
N LEU A 442 37.07 26.40 18.06
CA LEU A 442 35.95 25.74 18.72
C LEU A 442 36.30 24.30 19.11
N ALA A 443 36.95 23.55 18.22
CA ALA A 443 37.37 22.18 18.49
C ALA A 443 38.33 22.10 19.68
N GLY A 444 39.29 23.03 19.75
CA GLY A 444 40.23 23.13 20.89
C GLY A 444 39.54 23.45 22.21
N GLU A 445 38.68 24.49 22.26
CA GLU A 445 37.95 24.81 23.49
C GLU A 445 36.96 23.69 23.93
N LEU A 446 36.34 22.99 22.98
CA LEU A 446 35.48 21.84 23.29
C LEU A 446 36.24 20.62 23.80
N TRP A 447 37.49 20.41 23.34
CA TRP A 447 38.35 19.32 23.81
C TRP A 447 38.76 19.46 25.28
N GLU A 448 39.03 20.68 25.74
CA GLU A 448 39.45 20.99 27.10
C GLU A 448 38.32 20.95 28.14
N LEU A 449 37.05 20.79 27.71
CA LEU A 449 35.92 20.74 28.63
C LEU A 449 35.98 19.50 29.54
N GLU A 450 35.92 19.68 30.85
CA GLU A 450 35.73 18.58 31.81
C GLU A 450 34.31 18.03 31.77
N THR A 451 33.32 18.93 31.68
CA THR A 451 31.89 18.56 31.59
C THR A 451 31.38 18.88 30.19
N PHE A 452 30.93 17.85 29.46
CA PHE A 452 30.49 17.96 28.06
C PHE A 452 28.97 17.91 27.97
N ASP A 453 28.31 18.86 28.64
CA ASP A 453 26.85 19.02 28.56
C ASP A 453 26.45 20.16 27.64
N ARG A 454 25.16 20.16 27.24
CA ARG A 454 24.58 21.13 26.31
C ARG A 454 24.86 22.60 26.76
N SER A 455 24.73 22.90 28.05
CA SER A 455 24.82 24.27 28.57
C SER A 455 26.25 24.76 28.53
N THR A 456 27.23 23.92 28.87
CA THR A 456 28.66 24.21 28.84
C THR A 456 29.14 24.37 27.40
N ILE A 457 28.69 23.51 26.48
CA ILE A 457 28.96 23.62 25.03
C ILE A 457 28.46 24.95 24.47
N GLU A 458 27.23 25.34 24.81
CA GLU A 458 26.64 26.61 24.37
C GLU A 458 27.45 27.83 24.89
N LYS A 459 27.83 27.82 26.15
CA LYS A 459 28.65 28.89 26.75
C LYS A 459 30.00 29.05 26.05
N VAL A 460 30.67 27.94 25.76
CA VAL A 460 31.95 27.93 25.04
C VAL A 460 31.80 28.51 23.64
N ALA A 461 30.83 28.02 22.86
CA ALA A 461 30.64 28.47 21.48
C ALA A 461 30.28 29.97 21.40
N ARG A 462 29.43 30.46 22.29
CA ARG A 462 29.05 31.88 22.36
C ARG A 462 30.19 32.76 22.89
N GLY A 463 30.90 32.31 23.93
CA GLY A 463 32.03 33.00 24.47
C GLY A 463 33.20 33.12 23.48
N LEU A 464 33.43 32.11 22.64
CA LEU A 464 34.40 32.16 21.55
C LEU A 464 34.02 33.23 20.51
N ALA A 465 32.73 33.33 20.15
CA ALA A 465 32.23 34.36 19.23
C ALA A 465 32.46 35.79 19.80
N GLU A 466 32.13 35.99 21.07
CA GLU A 466 32.38 37.26 21.78
C GLU A 466 33.89 37.64 21.82
N LYS A 467 34.76 36.70 22.24
CA LYS A 467 36.22 36.89 22.27
C LYS A 467 36.79 37.28 20.91
N ARG A 468 36.18 36.82 19.82
CA ARG A 468 36.60 37.09 18.43
C ARG A 468 35.90 38.31 17.82
N GLY A 469 34.96 38.92 18.49
CA GLY A 469 34.18 40.06 17.98
C GLY A 469 33.30 39.73 16.77
N ILE A 470 32.81 38.48 16.66
CA ILE A 470 31.98 37.98 15.56
C ILE A 470 30.60 37.55 16.04
N SER A 471 29.68 37.41 15.11
CA SER A 471 28.35 36.86 15.43
C SER A 471 28.45 35.39 15.80
N ALA A 472 27.65 34.92 16.75
CA ALA A 472 27.57 33.49 17.09
C ALA A 472 27.19 32.63 15.87
N ALA A 473 26.42 33.19 14.93
CA ALA A 473 26.05 32.53 13.68
C ALA A 473 27.27 32.16 12.82
N ALA A 474 28.34 32.96 12.83
CA ALA A 474 29.57 32.70 12.09
C ALA A 474 30.33 31.44 12.57
N ILE A 475 30.04 30.97 13.79
CA ILE A 475 30.54 29.70 14.32
C ILE A 475 29.51 28.60 14.21
N ILE A 476 28.26 28.89 14.56
CA ILE A 476 27.16 27.91 14.68
C ILE A 476 26.78 27.29 13.32
N HIS A 477 26.68 28.10 12.25
CA HIS A 477 26.28 27.55 10.95
C HIS A 477 27.37 26.65 10.34
N PRO A 478 28.63 27.05 10.25
CA PRO A 478 29.68 26.15 9.78
C PRO A 478 29.82 24.89 10.64
N CYS A 479 29.78 25.03 11.97
CA CYS A 479 29.78 23.89 12.87
C CYS A 479 28.64 22.92 12.59
N ARG A 480 27.42 23.42 12.35
CA ARG A 480 26.25 22.61 11.98
C ARG A 480 26.52 21.80 10.73
N VAL A 481 26.99 22.44 9.65
CA VAL A 481 27.26 21.78 8.38
C VAL A 481 28.40 20.77 8.54
N ALA A 482 29.47 21.11 9.28
CA ALA A 482 30.58 20.19 9.54
C ALA A 482 30.13 18.92 10.29
N LEU A 483 29.20 19.04 11.25
CA LEU A 483 28.76 17.92 12.08
C LEU A 483 27.62 17.09 11.49
N THR A 484 26.75 17.70 10.70
CA THR A 484 25.50 17.05 10.22
C THR A 484 25.42 16.92 8.71
N GLY A 485 26.30 17.57 7.95
CA GLY A 485 26.23 17.68 6.50
C GLY A 485 25.07 18.56 5.99
N LYS A 486 24.36 19.30 6.87
CA LYS A 486 23.11 20.00 6.53
C LYS A 486 23.10 21.42 7.09
N SER A 487 22.47 22.36 6.35
CA SER A 487 22.22 23.73 6.83
C SER A 487 21.16 23.80 7.93
N VAL A 488 20.27 22.81 8.01
CA VAL A 488 19.19 22.73 9.01
C VAL A 488 19.32 21.45 9.82
N SER A 489 19.39 21.58 11.14
CA SER A 489 19.41 20.46 12.10
C SER A 489 18.63 20.86 13.37
N PRO A 490 18.46 19.99 14.35
CA PRO A 490 18.06 20.38 15.70
C PRO A 490 19.00 21.46 16.31
N ASP A 491 18.73 21.84 17.54
CA ASP A 491 19.65 22.69 18.28
C ASP A 491 21.07 22.13 18.24
N ILE A 492 22.01 22.94 17.74
CA ILE A 492 23.36 22.43 17.45
C ILE A 492 24.10 21.99 18.72
N PHE A 493 23.82 22.61 19.83
CA PHE A 493 24.45 22.26 21.10
C PHE A 493 23.98 20.91 21.62
N SER A 494 22.69 20.61 21.41
CA SER A 494 22.16 19.27 21.65
C SER A 494 22.75 18.23 20.68
N VAL A 495 22.97 18.58 19.42
CA VAL A 495 23.63 17.70 18.44
C VAL A 495 25.07 17.41 18.86
N ILE A 496 25.87 18.43 19.26
CA ILE A 496 27.23 18.27 19.75
C ILE A 496 27.26 17.36 20.98
N HIS A 497 26.42 17.62 21.97
CA HIS A 497 26.31 16.79 23.17
C HIS A 497 25.99 15.31 22.80
N LEU A 498 25.04 15.08 21.89
CA LEU A 498 24.64 13.74 21.46
C LEU A 498 25.67 13.03 20.57
N LEU A 499 26.53 13.76 19.85
CA LEU A 499 27.68 13.19 19.12
C LEU A 499 28.80 12.76 20.04
N GLY A 500 28.97 13.46 21.15
CA GLY A 500 30.09 13.29 22.06
C GLY A 500 31.34 14.10 21.67
N LYS A 501 32.26 14.24 22.62
CA LYS A 501 33.46 15.08 22.50
C LYS A 501 34.35 14.64 21.33
N GLU A 502 34.73 13.36 21.32
CA GLU A 502 35.67 12.81 20.34
C GLU A 502 35.17 12.97 18.90
N LYS A 503 33.95 12.49 18.63
CA LYS A 503 33.34 12.55 17.28
C LYS A 503 33.14 14.00 16.82
N THR A 504 32.76 14.88 17.72
CA THR A 504 32.62 16.32 17.41
C THR A 504 33.95 16.92 16.98
N VAL A 505 35.02 16.75 17.77
CA VAL A 505 36.35 17.30 17.47
C VAL A 505 36.93 16.71 16.20
N GLN A 506 36.79 15.41 16.00
CA GLN A 506 37.22 14.73 14.76
C GLN A 506 36.56 15.33 13.51
N ARG A 507 35.25 15.56 13.53
CA ARG A 507 34.53 16.13 12.38
C ARG A 507 34.82 17.60 12.14
N LEU A 508 34.96 18.37 13.19
CA LEU A 508 35.41 19.76 13.05
C LEU A 508 36.82 19.82 12.44
N GLY A 509 37.74 18.93 12.85
CA GLY A 509 39.07 18.78 12.26
C GLY A 509 39.01 18.43 10.78
N ALA A 510 38.23 17.42 10.41
CA ALA A 510 38.05 17.04 9.02
C ALA A 510 37.47 18.17 8.14
N ALA A 511 36.55 18.98 8.70
CA ALA A 511 36.04 20.17 8.01
C ALA A 511 37.11 21.26 7.84
N VAL A 512 37.96 21.45 8.82
CA VAL A 512 39.13 22.36 8.73
C VAL A 512 40.08 21.91 7.64
N ASP A 513 40.45 20.62 7.58
CA ASP A 513 41.33 20.06 6.57
C ASP A 513 40.75 20.20 5.15
N HIS A 514 39.44 19.99 5.02
CA HIS A 514 38.75 20.21 3.77
C HIS A 514 38.85 21.67 3.29
N ILE A 515 38.56 22.64 4.16
CA ILE A 515 38.63 24.08 3.82
C ILE A 515 40.05 24.49 3.44
N VAL A 516 41.04 24.00 4.16
CA VAL A 516 42.48 24.33 3.90
C VAL A 516 42.97 23.67 2.60
N GLY A 517 42.48 22.50 2.27
CA GLY A 517 42.81 21.79 1.03
C GLY A 517 42.13 22.33 -0.25
N LEU A 518 41.15 23.25 -0.13
CA LEU A 518 40.54 23.89 -1.29
C LEU A 518 41.53 24.85 -1.97
N PRO A 519 41.58 24.92 -3.33
CA PRO A 519 42.37 25.87 -4.04
C PRO A 519 41.96 27.31 -3.65
N LYS A 520 42.92 28.13 -3.23
CA LYS A 520 42.66 29.53 -2.93
C LYS A 520 42.12 30.23 -4.18
N LYS A 521 40.87 30.66 -4.13
CA LYS A 521 40.25 31.49 -5.18
C LYS A 521 40.83 32.90 -5.16
#